data_7807c14d678ff6723dfc433930a4050f
#
_entry.id   7807c14d678ff6723dfc433930a4050f
#
_cell.length_a   1.000
_cell.length_b   1.000
_cell.length_c   1.000
_cell.angle_alpha   90.00
_cell.angle_beta   90.00
_cell.angle_gamma   90.00
#
_symmetry.space_group_name_H-M   'P 1'
#
loop_
_entity.id
_entity.type
_entity.pdbx_description
1 polymer ?
#
loop_
_entity_poly.entity_id
_entity_poly.type
_entity_poly.pdbx_seq_one_letter_code
_entity_poly.pdbx_strand_id
1 'polypeptide(L)'
;MAKYATGKYAKAISDRSGMEFPFKEMVKEWNGSFVHVSEFEPKQPQLEPHPVGADPQGLQHARPARVEFPVQDILPNNPFTTTGGSPTLSVSYPSNQINEGTSYVRFQSVKEIVGGVAIATLELETTLNGAINDTVNTLTLTSSAAFPNAGFIVIEKVDQDATSATFGKYINETIQYTGNNTGTGVLSGLTRGTASPFRGITPPNTAATTHANGAKVFGSYLATAIATTVEVGPTLPNGTQATEQQFNSITVPLVSNAGSTATGGGFQCTIGPVNDRG
;
A
#
# COMPACT_ATOMS: atom_id res chain seq x y z
N MET A 1 -16.88 55.03 33.76
CA MET A 1 -17.01 53.74 33.03
C MET A 1 -16.23 53.85 31.74
N ALA A 2 -15.28 53.00 31.54
CA ALA A 2 -14.55 52.94 30.27
C ALA A 2 -15.51 52.52 29.15
N LYS A 3 -15.70 53.37 28.16
CA LYS A 3 -16.48 53.03 26.96
C LYS A 3 -15.57 52.19 26.03
N TYR A 4 -15.83 50.92 25.97
CA TYR A 4 -15.18 50.08 24.99
C TYR A 4 -15.78 50.37 23.61
N ALA A 5 -14.96 50.81 22.65
CA ALA A 5 -15.37 50.96 21.26
C ALA A 5 -15.56 49.58 20.65
N THR A 6 -16.74 49.29 20.09
CA THR A 6 -17.10 48.02 19.46
C THR A 6 -17.56 48.23 18.04
N GLY A 7 -17.29 47.24 17.15
CA GLY A 7 -17.73 47.26 15.77
C GLY A 7 -17.12 48.40 14.96
N LYS A 8 -17.93 49.23 14.30
CA LYS A 8 -17.43 50.25 13.38
C LYS A 8 -16.67 51.41 14.06
N TYR A 9 -16.73 51.52 15.37
CA TYR A 9 -16.02 52.52 16.17
C TYR A 9 -14.80 51.94 16.92
N ALA A 10 -14.47 50.71 16.67
CA ALA A 10 -13.28 50.09 17.22
C ALA A 10 -12.03 50.84 16.75
N LYS A 11 -11.06 50.94 17.65
CA LYS A 11 -9.76 51.55 17.38
C LYS A 11 -8.64 50.53 17.54
N ALA A 12 -7.55 50.71 16.85
CA ALA A 12 -6.34 49.93 16.96
C ALA A 12 -5.13 50.86 17.02
N ILE A 13 -4.03 50.35 17.57
CA ILE A 13 -2.76 51.04 17.63
C ILE A 13 -1.92 50.63 16.42
N SER A 14 -1.36 51.62 15.73
CA SER A 14 -0.43 51.36 14.63
C SER A 14 0.91 50.84 15.19
N ASP A 15 1.41 49.75 14.62
CA ASP A 15 2.70 49.16 14.99
C ASP A 15 3.88 50.09 14.62
N ARG A 16 3.66 51.07 13.75
CA ARG A 16 4.71 52.00 13.30
C ARG A 16 4.81 53.25 14.16
N SER A 17 3.71 53.94 14.35
CA SER A 17 3.70 55.22 15.13
C SER A 17 3.30 55.04 16.57
N GLY A 18 2.70 53.92 16.96
CA GLY A 18 2.09 53.73 18.28
C GLY A 18 0.85 54.58 18.55
N MET A 19 0.31 55.24 17.52
CA MET A 19 -0.87 56.10 17.61
C MET A 19 -2.16 55.26 17.43
N GLU A 20 -3.24 55.76 18.02
CA GLU A 20 -4.54 55.11 17.94
C GLU A 20 -5.33 55.65 16.73
N PHE A 21 -5.76 54.71 15.87
CA PHE A 21 -6.52 54.99 14.66
C PHE A 21 -7.80 54.17 14.59
N PRO A 22 -8.80 54.53 13.75
CA PRO A 22 -9.97 53.72 13.52
C PRO A 22 -9.56 52.36 12.89
N PHE A 23 -10.06 51.27 13.45
CA PHE A 23 -9.70 49.91 12.99
C PHE A 23 -9.98 49.70 11.49
N LYS A 24 -11.01 50.38 10.93
CA LYS A 24 -11.35 50.27 9.51
C LYS A 24 -10.33 50.88 8.56
N GLU A 25 -9.47 51.73 9.05
CA GLU A 25 -8.42 52.43 8.27
C GLU A 25 -7.07 51.78 8.47
N MET A 26 -7.03 50.63 9.21
CA MET A 26 -5.81 49.88 9.41
C MET A 26 -5.64 48.82 8.36
N VAL A 27 -4.40 48.67 7.88
CA VAL A 27 -3.99 47.71 6.86
C VAL A 27 -2.79 46.91 7.32
N LYS A 28 -2.70 45.67 6.87
CA LYS A 28 -1.56 44.83 7.16
C LYS A 28 -0.49 44.99 6.08
N GLU A 29 0.72 45.32 6.47
CA GLU A 29 1.87 45.44 5.58
C GLU A 29 2.45 44.06 5.21
N TRP A 30 3.33 44.06 4.21
CA TRP A 30 4.04 42.87 3.71
C TRP A 30 4.91 42.18 4.77
N ASN A 31 5.42 42.93 5.77
CA ASN A 31 6.22 42.41 6.88
C ASN A 31 5.37 41.86 8.04
N GLY A 32 4.03 41.99 7.95
CA GLY A 32 3.07 41.56 8.94
C GLY A 32 2.63 42.64 9.92
N SER A 33 3.24 43.84 9.89
CA SER A 33 2.85 44.98 10.75
C SER A 33 1.46 45.48 10.40
N PHE A 34 0.73 45.89 11.43
CA PHE A 34 -0.62 46.42 11.30
C PHE A 34 -0.57 47.94 11.48
N VAL A 35 -0.72 48.67 10.38
CA VAL A 35 -0.50 50.14 10.32
C VAL A 35 -1.69 50.85 9.78
N HIS A 36 -1.78 52.18 10.02
CA HIS A 36 -2.78 53.01 9.38
C HIS A 36 -2.46 53.21 7.89
N VAL A 37 -3.50 53.39 7.06
CA VAL A 37 -3.36 53.60 5.60
C VAL A 37 -2.39 54.74 5.25
N SER A 38 -2.32 55.81 6.04
CA SER A 38 -1.37 56.93 5.81
C SER A 38 0.10 56.55 6.07
N GLU A 39 0.34 55.46 6.80
CA GLU A 39 1.68 54.98 7.16
C GLU A 39 2.07 53.74 6.33
N PHE A 40 1.19 53.30 5.46
CA PHE A 40 1.41 52.11 4.67
C PHE A 40 2.55 52.22 3.69
N GLU A 41 3.48 51.30 3.74
CA GLU A 41 4.55 51.18 2.75
C GLU A 41 4.40 49.91 1.91
N PRO A 42 4.37 50.04 0.57
CA PRO A 42 4.39 48.87 -0.30
C PRO A 42 5.74 48.16 -0.18
N LYS A 43 5.71 46.86 -0.40
CA LYS A 43 6.93 46.03 -0.44
C LYS A 43 7.85 46.52 -1.54
N GLN A 44 9.12 46.74 -1.24
CA GLN A 44 10.15 47.09 -2.19
C GLN A 44 10.29 45.98 -3.24
N PRO A 45 10.27 46.30 -4.54
CA PRO A 45 10.39 45.27 -5.60
C PRO A 45 11.68 44.44 -5.52
N GLN A 46 12.74 45.00 -4.92
CA GLN A 46 14.00 44.28 -4.73
C GLN A 46 13.91 43.12 -3.73
N LEU A 47 12.91 43.14 -2.85
CA LEU A 47 12.65 42.05 -1.89
C LEU A 47 11.81 40.94 -2.49
N GLU A 48 11.31 41.11 -3.70
CA GLU A 48 10.64 40.04 -4.44
C GLU A 48 11.68 39.27 -5.27
N PRO A 49 11.73 37.96 -5.18
CA PRO A 49 12.60 37.19 -6.06
C PRO A 49 12.21 37.49 -7.48
N HIS A 50 13.19 37.86 -8.33
CA HIS A 50 12.95 38.02 -9.76
C HIS A 50 12.27 36.77 -10.30
N PRO A 51 11.20 36.90 -11.10
CA PRO A 51 10.64 35.76 -11.79
C PRO A 51 11.72 35.20 -12.72
N VAL A 52 12.30 34.06 -12.34
CA VAL A 52 13.26 33.32 -13.16
C VAL A 52 12.44 32.70 -14.29
N GLY A 53 12.48 33.28 -15.47
CA GLY A 53 11.79 32.71 -16.62
C GLY A 53 12.33 31.32 -16.91
N ALA A 54 11.46 30.36 -17.04
CA ALA A 54 11.75 28.99 -17.48
C ALA A 54 12.77 28.19 -16.60
N ASP A 55 12.80 28.41 -15.30
CA ASP A 55 13.50 27.48 -14.41
C ASP A 55 12.58 26.30 -14.07
N PRO A 56 12.83 25.10 -14.63
CA PRO A 56 12.01 23.91 -14.31
C PRO A 56 12.20 23.46 -12.85
N GLN A 57 13.17 24.00 -12.13
CA GLN A 57 13.41 23.71 -10.70
C GLN A 57 12.73 24.74 -9.78
N GLY A 58 12.23 25.84 -10.31
CA GLY A 58 11.62 26.93 -9.56
C GLY A 58 10.16 26.73 -9.18
N LEU A 59 9.67 25.54 -9.07
CA LEU A 59 8.31 25.25 -8.60
C LEU A 59 8.17 25.65 -7.14
N GLN A 60 7.52 26.78 -6.86
CA GLN A 60 7.04 27.10 -5.52
C GLN A 60 6.11 25.99 -5.04
N HIS A 61 6.40 25.42 -3.88
CA HIS A 61 5.63 24.33 -3.30
C HIS A 61 5.59 23.06 -4.15
N ALA A 62 6.67 22.75 -4.86
CA ALA A 62 6.81 21.47 -5.54
C ALA A 62 6.57 20.33 -4.54
N ARG A 63 5.50 19.58 -4.79
CA ARG A 63 5.26 18.32 -4.11
C ARG A 63 5.59 17.22 -5.11
N PRO A 64 6.75 16.57 -4.98
CA PRO A 64 7.04 15.43 -5.83
C PRO A 64 5.94 14.38 -5.64
N ALA A 65 5.58 13.71 -6.71
CA ALA A 65 4.65 12.60 -6.62
C ALA A 65 5.16 11.62 -5.56
N ARG A 66 4.27 11.23 -4.66
CA ARG A 66 4.62 10.24 -3.65
C ARG A 66 4.88 8.92 -4.37
N VAL A 67 6.12 8.46 -4.34
CA VAL A 67 6.56 7.19 -4.98
C VAL A 67 6.29 5.99 -4.07
N GLU A 68 5.87 6.25 -2.84
CA GLU A 68 5.50 5.18 -1.90
C GLU A 68 4.19 4.54 -2.33
N PHE A 69 4.25 3.25 -2.63
CA PHE A 69 3.04 2.45 -2.78
C PHE A 69 2.35 2.33 -1.43
N PRO A 70 1.04 2.49 -1.36
CA PRO A 70 0.32 2.08 -0.17
C PRO A 70 0.59 0.59 0.03
N VAL A 71 1.26 0.26 1.13
CA VAL A 71 1.75 -1.09 1.39
C VAL A 71 0.59 -2.05 1.57
N GLN A 72 -0.51 -1.59 2.15
CA GLN A 72 -1.69 -2.41 2.42
C GLN A 72 -2.99 -1.60 2.30
N ASP A 73 -4.06 -2.26 1.85
CA ASP A 73 -5.42 -1.76 1.90
C ASP A 73 -6.21 -2.51 2.97
N ILE A 74 -7.08 -1.80 3.67
CA ILE A 74 -8.01 -2.41 4.63
C ILE A 74 -9.24 -2.91 3.87
N LEU A 75 -9.59 -4.18 4.08
CA LEU A 75 -10.78 -4.79 3.50
C LEU A 75 -12.03 -4.51 4.38
N PRO A 76 -13.24 -4.60 3.79
CA PRO A 76 -14.48 -4.55 4.56
C PRO A 76 -14.54 -5.65 5.62
N ASN A 77 -15.48 -5.53 6.56
CA ASN A 77 -15.72 -6.58 7.55
C ASN A 77 -16.19 -7.87 6.86
N ASN A 78 -15.61 -9.01 7.23
CA ASN A 78 -15.86 -10.32 6.66
C ASN A 78 -15.72 -10.35 5.12
N PRO A 79 -14.53 -10.00 4.58
CA PRO A 79 -14.36 -9.76 3.15
C PRO A 79 -14.37 -11.04 2.31
N PHE A 80 -14.26 -12.21 2.93
CA PHE A 80 -14.17 -13.48 2.22
C PHE A 80 -15.52 -14.20 2.19
N THR A 81 -15.85 -14.77 1.04
CA THR A 81 -17.04 -15.62 0.86
C THR A 81 -16.64 -16.91 0.16
N THR A 82 -16.92 -18.05 0.79
CA THR A 82 -16.72 -19.38 0.19
C THR A 82 -17.93 -19.77 -0.65
N THR A 83 -17.71 -20.60 -1.67
CA THR A 83 -18.76 -21.28 -2.41
C THR A 83 -18.60 -22.78 -2.24
N GLY A 84 -19.64 -23.48 -1.81
CA GLY A 84 -19.60 -24.91 -1.57
C GLY A 84 -19.09 -25.70 -2.78
N GLY A 85 -18.12 -26.57 -2.56
CA GLY A 85 -17.50 -27.41 -3.59
C GLY A 85 -16.51 -26.69 -4.53
N SER A 86 -16.19 -25.41 -4.29
CA SER A 86 -15.25 -24.62 -5.11
C SER A 86 -13.98 -24.28 -4.33
N PRO A 87 -12.80 -24.38 -4.95
CA PRO A 87 -11.55 -23.84 -4.36
C PRO A 87 -11.47 -22.30 -4.50
N THR A 88 -12.41 -21.67 -5.18
CA THR A 88 -12.44 -20.23 -5.40
C THR A 88 -13.08 -19.54 -4.21
N LEU A 89 -12.36 -18.58 -3.66
CA LEU A 89 -12.81 -17.72 -2.57
C LEU A 89 -13.09 -16.33 -3.14
N SER A 90 -14.31 -15.83 -2.97
CA SER A 90 -14.65 -14.46 -3.33
C SER A 90 -14.04 -13.50 -2.31
N VAL A 91 -13.52 -12.37 -2.79
CA VAL A 91 -12.91 -11.32 -1.95
C VAL A 91 -13.64 -10.02 -2.21
N SER A 92 -14.22 -9.43 -1.18
CA SER A 92 -14.80 -8.09 -1.25
C SER A 92 -13.70 -7.04 -1.20
N TYR A 93 -13.30 -6.52 -2.36
CA TYR A 93 -12.29 -5.49 -2.50
C TYR A 93 -12.91 -4.24 -3.14
N PRO A 94 -12.95 -3.08 -2.41
CA PRO A 94 -13.70 -1.91 -2.86
C PRO A 94 -12.98 -1.07 -3.91
N SER A 95 -11.83 -1.52 -4.41
CA SER A 95 -10.98 -0.79 -5.36
C SER A 95 -10.70 -1.62 -6.60
N ASN A 96 -10.46 -0.96 -7.73
CA ASN A 96 -10.05 -1.58 -8.98
C ASN A 96 -8.52 -1.49 -9.22
N GLN A 97 -7.73 -1.27 -8.19
CA GLN A 97 -6.28 -1.07 -8.31
C GLN A 97 -5.48 -2.37 -8.45
N ILE A 98 -6.07 -3.52 -8.18
CA ILE A 98 -5.39 -4.82 -8.29
C ILE A 98 -5.75 -5.44 -9.62
N ASN A 99 -4.74 -5.70 -10.45
CA ASN A 99 -4.91 -6.29 -11.77
C ASN A 99 -5.07 -7.81 -11.65
N GLU A 100 -6.21 -8.31 -12.08
CA GLU A 100 -6.46 -9.74 -12.16
C GLU A 100 -5.49 -10.43 -13.15
N GLY A 101 -5.17 -11.69 -12.90
CA GLY A 101 -4.26 -12.49 -13.74
C GLY A 101 -2.78 -12.12 -13.68
N THR A 102 -2.42 -10.97 -13.09
CA THR A 102 -1.03 -10.49 -13.04
C THR A 102 -0.54 -10.13 -11.63
N SER A 103 -1.43 -9.63 -10.78
CA SER A 103 -1.06 -9.22 -9.42
C SER A 103 -1.05 -10.39 -8.46
N TYR A 104 -0.08 -10.40 -7.56
CA TYR A 104 -0.01 -11.34 -6.44
C TYR A 104 -0.27 -10.60 -5.14
N VAL A 105 -1.20 -11.14 -4.34
CA VAL A 105 -1.71 -10.52 -3.13
C VAL A 105 -1.46 -11.39 -1.91
N ARG A 106 -1.22 -10.76 -0.77
CA ARG A 106 -1.13 -11.37 0.55
C ARG A 106 -2.17 -10.75 1.46
N PHE A 107 -2.82 -11.60 2.27
CA PHE A 107 -3.75 -11.17 3.31
C PHE A 107 -3.07 -11.22 4.67
N GLN A 108 -3.43 -10.27 5.54
CA GLN A 108 -2.95 -10.22 6.91
C GLN A 108 -4.10 -9.83 7.84
N SER A 109 -3.93 -10.16 9.12
CA SER A 109 -4.90 -9.87 10.17
C SER A 109 -6.26 -10.53 9.95
N VAL A 110 -6.28 -11.69 9.30
CA VAL A 110 -7.47 -12.53 9.16
C VAL A 110 -7.77 -13.13 10.52
N LYS A 111 -8.94 -12.84 11.10
CA LYS A 111 -9.26 -13.21 12.49
C LYS A 111 -10.32 -14.28 12.65
N GLU A 112 -11.07 -14.57 11.60
CA GLU A 112 -12.17 -15.53 11.64
C GLU A 112 -11.97 -16.63 10.61
N ILE A 113 -12.59 -17.78 10.87
CA ILE A 113 -12.61 -18.91 9.94
C ILE A 113 -13.67 -18.66 8.88
N VAL A 114 -13.31 -18.84 7.62
CA VAL A 114 -14.20 -18.69 6.47
C VAL A 114 -14.53 -20.08 5.93
N GLY A 115 -15.75 -20.54 6.12
CA GLY A 115 -16.21 -21.82 5.57
C GLY A 115 -15.33 -23.03 5.93
N GLY A 116 -14.68 -23.03 7.11
CA GLY A 116 -13.72 -24.04 7.55
C GLY A 116 -12.27 -23.79 7.15
N VAL A 117 -11.97 -22.70 6.46
CA VAL A 117 -10.59 -22.30 6.10
C VAL A 117 -9.94 -21.60 7.29
N ALA A 118 -8.86 -22.15 7.78
CA ALA A 118 -8.13 -21.58 8.90
C ALA A 118 -7.35 -20.33 8.53
N ILE A 119 -7.12 -19.43 9.50
CA ILE A 119 -6.34 -18.18 9.35
C ILE A 119 -4.99 -18.44 8.69
N ALA A 120 -4.23 -19.42 9.16
CA ALA A 120 -2.91 -19.76 8.61
C ALA A 120 -2.96 -20.13 7.11
N THR A 121 -4.07 -20.68 6.64
CA THR A 121 -4.28 -20.99 5.22
C THR A 121 -4.45 -19.74 4.38
N LEU A 122 -5.16 -18.73 4.89
CA LEU A 122 -5.39 -17.48 4.19
C LEU A 122 -4.19 -16.53 4.26
N GLU A 123 -3.49 -16.51 5.37
CA GLU A 123 -2.30 -15.67 5.53
C GLU A 123 -1.04 -16.26 4.87
N LEU A 124 -1.05 -17.55 4.50
CA LEU A 124 0.07 -18.28 3.89
C LEU A 124 1.38 -18.07 4.66
N GLU A 125 1.35 -18.28 5.94
CA GLU A 125 2.54 -18.20 6.80
C GLU A 125 3.05 -19.60 7.17
N THR A 126 4.35 -19.83 7.00
CA THR A 126 5.04 -21.06 7.33
C THR A 126 6.51 -20.78 7.68
N THR A 127 7.31 -21.81 7.85
CA THR A 127 8.76 -21.69 8.08
C THR A 127 9.55 -22.55 7.10
N LEU A 128 10.78 -22.15 6.85
CA LEU A 128 11.73 -22.91 6.04
C LEU A 128 12.17 -24.18 6.79
N ASN A 129 12.10 -25.32 6.14
CA ASN A 129 12.57 -26.59 6.66
C ASN A 129 13.92 -26.97 6.01
N GLY A 130 15.00 -26.62 6.70
CA GLY A 130 16.36 -26.70 6.20
C GLY A 130 16.92 -25.36 5.76
N ALA A 131 18.21 -25.13 6.01
CA ALA A 131 18.90 -23.94 5.54
C ALA A 131 19.11 -23.99 4.01
N ILE A 132 19.07 -22.83 3.35
CA ILE A 132 19.32 -22.73 1.91
C ILE A 132 20.42 -21.71 1.63
N ASN A 133 21.17 -21.93 0.55
CA ASN A 133 22.09 -20.94 0.01
C ASN A 133 21.42 -20.09 -1.09
N ASP A 134 22.15 -19.18 -1.67
CA ASP A 134 21.70 -18.23 -2.69
C ASP A 134 21.50 -18.83 -4.10
N THR A 135 21.92 -20.09 -4.31
CA THR A 135 21.94 -20.74 -5.63
C THR A 135 20.99 -21.92 -5.77
N VAL A 136 20.30 -22.31 -4.68
CA VAL A 136 19.39 -23.47 -4.73
C VAL A 136 18.20 -23.23 -5.65
N ASN A 137 17.77 -24.28 -6.35
CA ASN A 137 16.61 -24.27 -7.25
C ASN A 137 15.37 -24.95 -6.63
N THR A 138 15.51 -25.49 -5.42
CA THR A 138 14.41 -26.07 -4.65
C THR A 138 14.56 -25.69 -3.18
N LEU A 139 13.45 -25.57 -2.47
CA LEU A 139 13.43 -25.38 -1.03
C LEU A 139 12.30 -26.21 -0.42
N THR A 140 12.44 -26.52 0.86
CA THR A 140 11.42 -27.24 1.60
C THR A 140 10.79 -26.34 2.65
N LEU A 141 9.47 -26.33 2.71
CA LEU A 141 8.69 -25.66 3.74
C LEU A 141 8.24 -26.66 4.81
N THR A 142 8.03 -26.20 6.01
CA THR A 142 7.43 -27.04 7.09
C THR A 142 6.03 -27.49 6.68
N SER A 143 5.28 -26.64 5.98
CA SER A 143 4.01 -27.00 5.35
C SER A 143 3.80 -26.14 4.11
N SER A 144 3.48 -26.76 2.98
CA SER A 144 3.11 -26.07 1.75
C SER A 144 1.69 -26.36 1.27
N ALA A 145 0.91 -27.06 2.10
CA ALA A 145 -0.42 -27.54 1.72
C ALA A 145 -1.39 -26.44 1.32
N ALA A 146 -1.29 -25.26 1.94
CA ALA A 146 -2.12 -24.10 1.65
C ALA A 146 -1.61 -23.26 0.47
N PHE A 147 -0.35 -23.45 0.07
CA PHE A 147 0.28 -22.65 -0.97
C PHE A 147 -0.20 -23.07 -2.36
N PRO A 148 -0.46 -22.15 -3.27
CA PRO A 148 -0.75 -22.45 -4.67
C PRO A 148 0.34 -23.29 -5.34
N ASN A 149 0.03 -23.87 -6.50
CA ASN A 149 1.01 -24.67 -7.25
C ASN A 149 2.17 -23.83 -7.81
N ALA A 150 1.92 -22.55 -8.05
CA ALA A 150 2.93 -21.58 -8.48
C ALA A 150 2.61 -20.22 -7.88
N GLY A 151 3.62 -19.39 -7.68
CA GLY A 151 3.43 -18.06 -7.11
C GLY A 151 4.71 -17.43 -6.63
N PHE A 152 4.57 -16.51 -5.69
CA PHE A 152 5.69 -15.83 -5.04
C PHE A 152 5.63 -16.06 -3.54
N ILE A 153 6.82 -16.24 -2.97
CA ILE A 153 7.03 -16.25 -1.52
C ILE A 153 8.05 -15.19 -1.15
N VAL A 154 7.99 -14.78 0.12
CA VAL A 154 9.02 -13.95 0.74
C VAL A 154 9.58 -14.69 1.94
N ILE A 155 10.90 -14.77 2.02
CA ILE A 155 11.61 -15.28 3.19
C ILE A 155 12.12 -14.09 3.99
N GLU A 156 11.70 -14.01 5.24
CA GLU A 156 12.10 -12.94 6.16
C GLU A 156 13.56 -13.11 6.57
N LYS A 157 14.31 -12.02 6.49
CA LYS A 157 15.69 -11.95 6.96
C LYS A 157 15.97 -10.57 7.52
N VAL A 158 16.59 -10.53 8.69
CA VAL A 158 17.13 -9.30 9.28
C VAL A 158 18.63 -9.26 9.00
N ASP A 159 19.13 -8.12 8.55
CA ASP A 159 20.56 -7.90 8.35
C ASP A 159 21.26 -7.84 9.72
N GLN A 160 22.15 -8.78 9.96
CA GLN A 160 22.95 -8.88 11.20
C GLN A 160 24.41 -8.49 11.00
N ASP A 161 24.80 -8.02 9.81
CA ASP A 161 26.15 -7.53 9.56
C ASP A 161 26.30 -6.11 10.13
N ALA A 162 27.03 -5.99 11.24
CA ALA A 162 27.27 -4.73 11.93
C ALA A 162 28.02 -3.69 11.06
N THR A 163 28.64 -4.11 9.97
CA THR A 163 29.33 -3.23 9.00
C THR A 163 28.43 -2.75 7.86
N SER A 164 27.23 -3.33 7.73
CA SER A 164 26.28 -3.00 6.69
C SER A 164 25.52 -1.71 6.99
N ALA A 165 25.25 -0.92 5.95
CA ALA A 165 24.36 0.26 6.05
C ALA A 165 22.89 -0.10 6.37
N THR A 166 22.54 -1.37 6.24
CA THR A 166 21.20 -1.93 6.50
C THR A 166 21.13 -2.74 7.78
N PHE A 167 22.16 -2.67 8.65
CA PHE A 167 22.20 -3.39 9.91
C PHE A 167 20.90 -3.20 10.72
N GLY A 168 20.32 -4.31 11.15
CA GLY A 168 19.07 -4.34 11.89
C GLY A 168 17.79 -4.12 11.08
N LYS A 169 17.90 -3.87 9.77
CA LYS A 169 16.76 -3.75 8.87
C LYS A 169 16.38 -5.10 8.25
N TYR A 170 15.13 -5.20 7.82
CA TYR A 170 14.69 -6.36 7.04
C TYR A 170 15.27 -6.30 5.63
N ILE A 171 15.94 -7.37 5.22
CA ILE A 171 16.48 -7.60 3.86
C ILE A 171 15.81 -8.85 3.29
N ASN A 172 14.50 -8.82 3.18
CA ASN A 172 13.68 -9.95 2.75
C ASN A 172 13.98 -10.32 1.30
N GLU A 173 13.98 -11.62 1.03
CA GLU A 173 14.12 -12.11 -0.35
C GLU A 173 12.76 -12.57 -0.88
N THR A 174 12.39 -12.06 -2.05
CA THR A 174 11.24 -12.54 -2.83
C THR A 174 11.71 -13.61 -3.81
N ILE A 175 11.02 -14.74 -3.84
CA ILE A 175 11.31 -15.90 -4.68
C ILE A 175 10.06 -16.28 -5.45
N GLN A 176 10.15 -16.39 -6.77
CA GLN A 176 9.12 -17.01 -7.58
C GLN A 176 9.32 -18.53 -7.60
N TYR A 177 8.25 -19.29 -7.54
CA TYR A 177 8.28 -20.75 -7.71
C TYR A 177 7.23 -21.19 -8.72
N THR A 178 7.49 -22.29 -9.42
CA THR A 178 6.62 -22.83 -10.48
C THR A 178 6.05 -24.21 -10.16
N GLY A 179 6.45 -24.82 -9.06
CA GLY A 179 5.96 -26.12 -8.62
C GLY A 179 5.88 -26.22 -7.10
N ASN A 180 4.81 -26.82 -6.59
CA ASN A 180 4.59 -27.10 -5.18
C ASN A 180 4.19 -28.56 -5.00
N ASN A 181 5.03 -29.34 -4.33
CA ASN A 181 4.71 -30.69 -3.89
C ASN A 181 4.16 -30.61 -2.45
N THR A 182 2.85 -30.55 -2.31
CA THR A 182 2.16 -30.41 -1.03
C THR A 182 2.40 -31.60 -0.09
N GLY A 183 2.71 -32.79 -0.62
CA GLY A 183 2.98 -33.97 0.18
C GLY A 183 4.36 -33.97 0.87
N THR A 184 5.35 -33.30 0.27
CA THR A 184 6.72 -33.22 0.79
C THR A 184 7.10 -31.83 1.26
N GLY A 185 6.27 -30.84 1.04
CA GLY A 185 6.56 -29.43 1.34
C GLY A 185 7.59 -28.79 0.43
N VAL A 186 7.94 -29.42 -0.71
CA VAL A 186 9.00 -28.94 -1.62
C VAL A 186 8.43 -27.98 -2.64
N LEU A 187 9.00 -26.76 -2.70
CA LEU A 187 8.82 -25.83 -3.79
C LEU A 187 9.98 -25.97 -4.78
N SER A 188 9.68 -25.95 -6.08
CA SER A 188 10.62 -26.17 -7.16
C SER A 188 10.50 -25.13 -8.28
N GLY A 189 11.50 -25.09 -9.17
CA GLY A 189 11.56 -24.11 -10.23
C GLY A 189 11.70 -22.69 -9.71
N LEU A 190 12.64 -22.50 -8.78
CA LEU A 190 12.82 -21.23 -8.09
C LEU A 190 13.55 -20.21 -8.98
N THR A 191 13.00 -18.99 -9.04
CA THR A 191 13.72 -17.80 -9.48
C THR A 191 13.98 -16.93 -8.25
N ARG A 192 15.25 -16.86 -7.88
CA ARG A 192 15.72 -16.22 -6.66
C ARG A 192 15.88 -14.71 -6.84
N GLY A 193 15.69 -13.97 -5.75
CA GLY A 193 15.93 -12.52 -5.74
C GLY A 193 15.03 -11.72 -6.68
N THR A 194 13.84 -12.19 -6.97
CA THR A 194 12.88 -11.57 -7.90
C THR A 194 12.05 -10.46 -7.25
N ALA A 195 11.05 -10.00 -7.96
CA ALA A 195 10.04 -9.08 -7.47
C ALA A 195 8.64 -9.63 -7.74
N SER A 196 7.72 -9.42 -6.80
CA SER A 196 6.33 -9.84 -6.94
C SER A 196 5.50 -8.68 -7.51
N PRO A 197 4.81 -8.85 -8.64
CA PRO A 197 3.95 -7.80 -9.17
C PRO A 197 2.73 -7.57 -8.28
N PHE A 198 2.46 -6.28 -8.05
CA PHE A 198 1.31 -5.84 -7.28
C PHE A 198 0.74 -4.56 -7.91
N ARG A 199 -0.58 -4.46 -8.04
CA ARG A 199 -1.27 -3.31 -8.66
C ARG A 199 -0.77 -2.94 -10.06
N GLY A 200 -0.41 -3.94 -10.87
CA GLY A 200 0.14 -3.71 -12.21
C GLY A 200 1.57 -3.16 -12.23
N ILE A 201 2.23 -3.08 -11.08
CA ILE A 201 3.60 -2.60 -10.94
C ILE A 201 4.46 -3.73 -10.41
N THR A 202 5.64 -3.88 -11.00
CA THR A 202 6.66 -4.81 -10.51
C THR A 202 7.68 -4.00 -9.73
N PRO A 203 7.77 -4.19 -8.39
CA PRO A 203 8.81 -3.54 -7.59
C PRO A 203 10.22 -3.99 -8.03
N PRO A 204 11.28 -3.30 -7.58
CA PRO A 204 12.64 -3.76 -7.87
C PRO A 204 12.90 -5.17 -7.35
N ASN A 205 13.76 -5.89 -8.04
CA ASN A 205 14.21 -7.21 -7.60
C ASN A 205 14.89 -7.11 -6.23
N THR A 206 14.65 -8.12 -5.41
CA THR A 206 15.41 -8.35 -4.16
C THR A 206 16.74 -9.04 -4.48
N ALA A 207 17.60 -9.20 -3.49
CA ALA A 207 18.84 -9.96 -3.66
C ALA A 207 18.66 -11.41 -3.21
N ALA A 208 19.20 -12.37 -3.99
CA ALA A 208 19.30 -13.74 -3.55
C ALA A 208 20.28 -13.85 -2.37
N THR A 209 19.86 -14.45 -1.28
CA THR A 209 20.65 -14.56 -0.05
C THR A 209 20.54 -15.95 0.59
N THR A 210 21.42 -16.21 1.54
CA THR A 210 21.32 -17.42 2.38
C THR A 210 20.26 -17.24 3.45
N HIS A 211 19.50 -18.30 3.72
CA HIS A 211 18.50 -18.31 4.78
C HIS A 211 18.71 -19.50 5.72
N ALA A 212 18.52 -19.24 7.00
CA ALA A 212 18.64 -20.28 8.03
C ALA A 212 17.40 -21.19 8.08
N ASN A 213 17.57 -22.37 8.62
CA ASN A 213 16.43 -23.21 8.97
C ASN A 213 15.50 -22.48 9.94
N GLY A 214 14.19 -22.61 9.75
CA GLY A 214 13.18 -21.95 10.58
C GLY A 214 12.91 -20.49 10.23
N ALA A 215 13.56 -19.92 9.17
CA ALA A 215 13.22 -18.59 8.68
C ALA A 215 11.74 -18.53 8.30
N LYS A 216 11.07 -17.42 8.65
CA LYS A 216 9.65 -17.22 8.31
C LYS A 216 9.47 -17.05 6.82
N VAL A 217 8.45 -17.68 6.29
CA VAL A 217 8.10 -17.67 4.87
C VAL A 217 6.64 -17.25 4.73
N PHE A 218 6.41 -16.26 3.89
CA PHE A 218 5.09 -15.76 3.56
C PHE A 218 4.81 -16.02 2.09
N GLY A 219 3.58 -16.46 1.80
CA GLY A 219 3.13 -16.69 0.43
C GLY A 219 2.18 -15.63 -0.08
N SER A 220 1.78 -15.79 -1.34
CA SER A 220 0.83 -14.92 -2.01
C SER A 220 -0.11 -15.71 -2.89
N TYR A 221 -1.28 -15.13 -3.17
CA TYR A 221 -2.25 -15.63 -4.13
C TYR A 221 -2.22 -14.80 -5.40
N LEU A 222 -2.41 -15.45 -6.54
CA LEU A 222 -2.69 -14.75 -7.78
C LEU A 222 -4.10 -14.12 -7.67
N ALA A 223 -4.19 -12.84 -7.93
CA ALA A 223 -5.46 -12.14 -8.01
C ALA A 223 -6.23 -12.62 -9.25
N THR A 224 -7.48 -13.04 -9.06
CA THR A 224 -8.34 -13.54 -10.12
C THR A 224 -9.68 -12.82 -10.09
N ALA A 225 -10.49 -12.98 -11.14
CA ALA A 225 -11.85 -12.49 -11.22
C ALA A 225 -12.82 -13.65 -11.40
N ILE A 226 -13.92 -13.62 -10.66
CA ILE A 226 -15.10 -14.40 -11.02
C ILE A 226 -15.79 -13.60 -12.12
N ALA A 227 -15.92 -14.16 -13.27
CA ALA A 227 -16.49 -13.68 -14.56
C ALA A 227 -17.52 -12.49 -14.53
N THR A 228 -17.30 -11.49 -13.70
CA THR A 228 -18.08 -10.26 -13.64
C THR A 228 -17.27 -9.14 -14.26
N THR A 229 -17.72 -8.64 -15.39
CA THR A 229 -17.21 -7.40 -15.98
C THR A 229 -17.87 -6.22 -15.29
N VAL A 230 -17.09 -5.26 -14.88
CA VAL A 230 -17.57 -3.99 -14.32
C VAL A 230 -17.36 -2.89 -15.35
N GLU A 231 -18.37 -2.06 -15.53
CA GLU A 231 -18.26 -0.88 -16.38
C GLU A 231 -17.33 0.13 -15.68
N VAL A 232 -16.28 0.57 -16.39
CA VAL A 232 -15.28 1.51 -15.88
C VAL A 232 -15.16 2.73 -16.78
N GLY A 233 -15.12 3.90 -16.14
CA GLY A 233 -14.96 5.17 -16.83
C GLY A 233 -16.26 5.77 -17.39
N PRO A 234 -16.15 6.94 -18.06
CA PRO A 234 -17.31 7.60 -18.64
C PRO A 234 -17.82 6.86 -19.89
N THR A 235 -19.13 6.88 -20.07
CA THR A 235 -19.74 6.38 -21.30
C THR A 235 -19.19 7.15 -22.52
N LEU A 236 -18.67 6.42 -23.49
CA LEU A 236 -18.16 6.98 -24.73
C LEU A 236 -19.31 7.61 -25.58
N PRO A 237 -19.02 8.51 -26.51
CA PRO A 237 -20.03 9.15 -27.36
C PRO A 237 -20.88 8.17 -28.19
N ASN A 238 -20.39 6.95 -28.40
CA ASN A 238 -21.11 5.87 -29.09
C ASN A 238 -22.08 5.09 -28.17
N GLY A 239 -22.21 5.47 -26.91
CA GLY A 239 -23.05 4.79 -25.93
C GLY A 239 -22.44 3.53 -25.31
N THR A 240 -21.18 3.20 -25.62
CA THR A 240 -20.48 2.08 -25.00
C THR A 240 -19.62 2.57 -23.82
N GLN A 241 -19.51 1.74 -22.80
CA GLN A 241 -18.63 1.95 -21.67
C GLN A 241 -17.57 0.85 -21.68
N ALA A 242 -16.33 1.19 -21.37
CA ALA A 242 -15.30 0.19 -21.23
C ALA A 242 -15.63 -0.74 -20.05
N THR A 243 -15.44 -2.03 -20.25
CA THR A 243 -15.63 -3.04 -19.20
C THR A 243 -14.29 -3.65 -18.84
N GLU A 244 -14.00 -3.78 -17.55
CA GLU A 244 -12.81 -4.45 -17.05
C GLU A 244 -13.20 -5.57 -16.08
N GLN A 245 -12.45 -6.65 -16.10
CA GLN A 245 -12.51 -7.64 -15.04
C GLN A 245 -11.76 -7.09 -13.82
N GLN A 246 -12.45 -7.01 -12.69
CA GLN A 246 -11.87 -6.58 -11.45
C GLN A 246 -11.46 -7.77 -10.59
N PHE A 247 -10.37 -7.63 -9.85
CA PHE A 247 -10.02 -8.56 -8.81
C PHE A 247 -11.16 -8.70 -7.80
N ASN A 248 -11.68 -9.91 -7.67
CA ASN A 248 -12.68 -10.25 -6.66
C ASN A 248 -12.61 -11.70 -6.18
N SER A 249 -11.55 -12.42 -6.54
CA SER A 249 -11.40 -13.82 -6.15
C SER A 249 -9.95 -14.29 -6.09
N ILE A 250 -9.74 -15.33 -5.30
CA ILE A 250 -8.48 -16.09 -5.25
C ILE A 250 -8.80 -17.59 -5.27
N THR A 251 -7.84 -18.40 -5.67
CA THR A 251 -7.93 -19.86 -5.56
C THR A 251 -7.16 -20.33 -4.34
N VAL A 252 -7.85 -20.96 -3.39
CA VAL A 252 -7.27 -21.50 -2.17
C VAL A 252 -7.33 -23.03 -2.23
N PRO A 253 -6.20 -23.73 -2.31
CA PRO A 253 -6.17 -25.19 -2.55
C PRO A 253 -6.98 -26.03 -1.54
N LEU A 254 -7.11 -25.56 -0.31
CA LEU A 254 -7.78 -26.30 0.77
C LEU A 254 -9.29 -26.01 0.93
N VAL A 255 -9.85 -25.13 0.11
CA VAL A 255 -11.28 -24.73 0.21
C VAL A 255 -12.23 -25.66 -0.55
N SER A 256 -11.73 -26.55 -1.39
CA SER A 256 -12.55 -27.45 -2.23
C SER A 256 -13.62 -28.26 -1.50
N ASN A 257 -13.53 -28.41 -0.19
CA ASN A 257 -14.47 -29.18 0.63
C ASN A 257 -15.41 -28.31 1.47
N ALA A 258 -15.45 -27.00 1.29
CA ALA A 258 -16.43 -26.16 1.98
C ALA A 258 -17.86 -26.59 1.57
N GLY A 259 -18.58 -27.19 2.50
CA GLY A 259 -19.91 -27.77 2.21
C GLY A 259 -21.01 -26.75 1.97
N SER A 260 -20.78 -25.46 2.24
CA SER A 260 -21.77 -24.39 2.12
C SER A 260 -21.12 -23.04 1.83
N THR A 261 -21.92 -22.10 1.35
CA THR A 261 -21.50 -20.70 1.25
C THR A 261 -21.41 -20.09 2.67
N ALA A 262 -20.28 -19.54 3.01
CA ALA A 262 -20.02 -18.88 4.29
C ALA A 262 -19.18 -17.63 4.09
N THR A 263 -19.36 -16.64 4.96
CA THR A 263 -18.55 -15.41 4.97
C THR A 263 -17.68 -15.37 6.20
N GLY A 264 -16.55 -14.65 6.13
CA GLY A 264 -15.65 -14.49 7.26
C GLY A 264 -14.42 -13.66 6.92
N GLY A 265 -13.41 -13.72 7.78
CA GLY A 265 -12.19 -12.93 7.70
C GLY A 265 -12.06 -11.92 8.83
N GLY A 266 -13.18 -11.54 9.44
CA GLY A 266 -13.22 -10.63 10.58
C GLY A 266 -13.03 -9.16 10.22
N PHE A 267 -12.72 -8.40 11.24
CA PHE A 267 -12.54 -6.96 11.17
C PHE A 267 -11.05 -6.61 11.04
N GLN A 268 -10.74 -5.62 10.21
CA GLN A 268 -9.36 -5.12 9.95
C GLN A 268 -8.46 -6.09 9.15
N CYS A 269 -9.04 -7.00 8.38
CA CYS A 269 -8.25 -7.76 7.41
C CYS A 269 -7.63 -6.80 6.38
N THR A 270 -6.37 -7.01 6.03
CA THR A 270 -5.66 -6.20 5.03
C THR A 270 -5.21 -7.05 3.85
N ILE A 271 -5.11 -6.39 2.69
CA ILE A 271 -4.57 -6.94 1.45
C ILE A 271 -3.38 -6.08 1.01
N GLY A 272 -2.29 -6.73 0.64
CA GLY A 272 -1.08 -6.05 0.23
C GLY A 272 -0.17 -6.92 -0.64
N PRO A 273 1.03 -6.43 -0.99
CA PRO A 273 2.04 -7.22 -1.66
C PRO A 273 2.58 -8.32 -0.76
N VAL A 274 3.22 -9.33 -1.35
CA VAL A 274 3.84 -10.40 -0.55
C VAL A 274 5.00 -9.88 0.29
N ASN A 275 5.75 -8.89 -0.22
CA ASN A 275 6.82 -8.21 0.50
C ASN A 275 6.36 -6.81 0.92
N ASP A 276 5.76 -6.72 2.10
CA ASP A 276 5.24 -5.48 2.69
C ASP A 276 6.16 -4.87 3.76
N ARG A 277 7.30 -5.53 4.00
CA ARG A 277 8.33 -5.07 4.93
C ARG A 277 9.62 -4.86 4.13
N GLY A 278 9.83 -3.64 3.71
CA GLY A 278 11.01 -3.18 3.02
C GLY A 278 11.88 -2.31 3.89
#